data_66a398a8189336f8130f950e9d31c204
#
_entry.id   66a398a8189336f8130f950e9d31c204
#
_cell.length_a   1.000
_cell.length_b   1.000
_cell.length_c   1.000
_cell.angle_alpha   90.00
_cell.angle_beta   90.00
_cell.angle_gamma   90.00
#
_symmetry.space_group_name_H-M   'P 1'
#
loop_
_entity.id
_entity.type
_entity.pdbx_description
1 polymer ?
#
loop_
_entity_poly.entity_id
_entity_poly.type
_entity_poly.pdbx_seq_one_letter_code
_entity_poly.pdbx_strand_id
1 'polypeptide(L)'
;MVSLTCFTVSFLSMFISAFFVDGFSRLYFSSITHAYPFFLGSILATLSGVHETTARFKKNVRLWELKKTVLYMVGSFALLLLLGLVLHFEERITYLFGFVLASLFTAVMIYSARILHEKLPGKSEPAFISYLAEISYSVYLFHWPLYIIFSQLTNNIIAVILTTILSIVFATLSYYIIEPFIAGRKGSLFGIDLDLTPYRHIVLYIFSGLTLITVLISLFAPAVGNFEKDLVAKGLSQAQTKMKLTRTNAENSQATSFGVNKGVVILGDSVALRSKDQIESSIDNVAIDAVVSRNLST
;
A
#
# COMPACT_ATOMS: atom_id res chain seq x y z
N MET A 1 -16.33 12.75 -23.16
CA MET A 1 -15.24 13.72 -23.31
C MET A 1 -14.54 14.08 -22.02
N VAL A 2 -15.26 14.50 -20.96
CA VAL A 2 -14.66 14.88 -19.66
C VAL A 2 -13.72 13.78 -19.10
N SER A 3 -14.16 12.52 -19.01
CA SER A 3 -13.33 11.44 -18.48
C SER A 3 -12.03 11.21 -19.28
N LEU A 4 -12.08 11.39 -20.60
CA LEU A 4 -10.90 11.27 -21.45
C LEU A 4 -9.92 12.42 -21.21
N THR A 5 -10.43 13.64 -21.07
CA THR A 5 -9.58 14.81 -20.75
C THR A 5 -8.93 14.64 -19.38
N CYS A 6 -9.70 14.26 -18.36
CA CYS A 6 -9.17 14.00 -17.02
C CYS A 6 -8.15 12.84 -16.99
N PHE A 7 -8.40 11.78 -17.74
CA PHE A 7 -7.43 10.69 -17.93
C PHE A 7 -6.12 11.23 -18.50
N THR A 8 -6.19 12.00 -19.59
CA THR A 8 -5.00 12.51 -20.26
C THR A 8 -4.21 13.47 -19.37
N VAL A 9 -4.89 14.37 -18.67
CA VAL A 9 -4.25 15.33 -17.74
C VAL A 9 -3.58 14.60 -16.59
N SER A 10 -4.26 13.66 -15.95
CA SER A 10 -3.72 12.88 -14.83
C SER A 10 -2.52 12.03 -15.29
N PHE A 11 -2.65 11.33 -16.41
CA PHE A 11 -1.56 10.54 -16.97
C PHE A 11 -0.34 11.38 -17.33
N LEU A 12 -0.52 12.49 -18.04
CA LEU A 12 0.58 13.41 -18.39
C LEU A 12 1.23 14.00 -17.13
N SER A 13 0.43 14.35 -16.13
CA SER A 13 0.95 14.81 -14.84
C SER A 13 1.85 13.77 -14.19
N MET A 14 1.43 12.50 -14.14
CA MET A 14 2.25 11.37 -13.63
C MET A 14 3.53 11.23 -14.46
N PHE A 15 3.38 11.13 -15.78
CA PHE A 15 4.47 10.89 -16.71
C PHE A 15 5.55 11.98 -16.63
N ILE A 16 5.13 13.26 -16.67
CA ILE A 16 6.06 14.40 -16.59
C ILE A 16 6.72 14.45 -15.21
N SER A 17 5.94 14.34 -14.13
CA SER A 17 6.46 14.42 -12.76
C SER A 17 7.47 13.32 -12.44
N ALA A 18 7.35 12.13 -13.05
CA ALA A 18 8.29 11.02 -12.87
C ALA A 18 9.71 11.33 -13.33
N PHE A 19 9.93 12.35 -14.18
CA PHE A 19 11.27 12.79 -14.60
C PHE A 19 11.93 13.75 -13.60
N PHE A 20 11.12 14.51 -12.84
CA PHE A 20 11.62 15.62 -12.02
C PHE A 20 11.58 15.36 -10.52
N VAL A 21 10.94 14.28 -10.07
CA VAL A 21 10.77 13.97 -8.65
C VAL A 21 11.67 12.82 -8.23
N ASP A 22 12.46 13.03 -7.16
CA ASP A 22 13.32 12.01 -6.59
C ASP A 22 12.59 11.11 -5.56
N GLY A 23 11.39 11.50 -5.13
CA GLY A 23 10.57 10.76 -4.13
C GLY A 23 9.26 10.24 -4.72
N PHE A 24 9.22 8.97 -5.13
CA PHE A 24 8.06 8.37 -5.80
C PHE A 24 6.80 8.28 -4.92
N SER A 25 6.93 8.29 -3.60
CA SER A 25 5.78 8.30 -2.69
C SER A 25 4.83 9.48 -2.95
N ARG A 26 5.35 10.67 -3.26
CA ARG A 26 4.52 11.84 -3.60
C ARG A 26 3.73 11.64 -4.89
N LEU A 27 4.33 11.00 -5.90
CA LEU A 27 3.64 10.68 -7.15
C LEU A 27 2.52 9.65 -6.92
N TYR A 28 2.80 8.63 -6.12
CA TYR A 28 1.87 7.54 -5.85
C TYR A 28 0.64 8.02 -5.05
N PHE A 29 0.85 8.79 -3.98
CA PHE A 29 -0.23 9.26 -3.10
C PHE A 29 -0.93 10.53 -3.58
N SER A 30 -0.45 11.17 -4.64
CA SER A 30 -1.11 12.35 -5.21
C SER A 30 -2.35 11.96 -6.00
N SER A 31 -3.50 12.50 -5.63
CA SER A 31 -4.77 12.28 -6.34
C SER A 31 -4.73 12.78 -7.79
N ILE A 32 -3.89 13.77 -8.12
CA ILE A 32 -3.81 14.31 -9.47
C ILE A 32 -3.05 13.37 -10.38
N THR A 33 -1.89 12.89 -9.95
CA THR A 33 -1.02 12.03 -10.76
C THR A 33 -1.55 10.60 -10.85
N HIS A 34 -2.26 10.12 -9.84
CA HIS A 34 -2.72 8.73 -9.74
C HIS A 34 -4.23 8.52 -10.01
N ALA A 35 -4.95 9.53 -10.51
CA ALA A 35 -6.38 9.42 -10.80
C ALA A 35 -6.71 8.83 -12.19
N TYR A 36 -5.75 8.73 -13.11
CA TYR A 36 -6.03 8.27 -14.48
C TYR A 36 -6.60 6.83 -14.58
N PRO A 37 -6.28 5.84 -13.69
CA PRO A 37 -6.93 4.53 -13.74
C PRO A 37 -8.43 4.62 -13.44
N PHE A 38 -8.84 5.51 -12.53
CA PHE A 38 -10.25 5.79 -12.25
C PHE A 38 -10.97 6.33 -13.49
N PHE A 39 -10.36 7.30 -14.19
CA PHE A 39 -10.94 7.85 -15.40
C PHE A 39 -10.96 6.84 -16.56
N LEU A 40 -10.00 5.93 -16.64
CA LEU A 40 -10.02 4.81 -17.57
C LEU A 40 -11.21 3.89 -17.32
N GLY A 41 -11.49 3.56 -16.05
CA GLY A 41 -12.67 2.82 -15.63
C GLY A 41 -13.97 3.54 -16.01
N SER A 42 -14.04 4.86 -15.82
CA SER A 42 -15.19 5.69 -16.24
C SER A 42 -15.40 5.68 -17.76
N ILE A 43 -14.32 5.73 -18.57
CA ILE A 43 -14.39 5.58 -20.03
C ILE A 43 -14.92 4.21 -20.39
N LEU A 44 -14.41 3.16 -19.76
CA LEU A 44 -14.85 1.78 -20.00
C LEU A 44 -16.34 1.60 -19.68
N ALA A 45 -16.80 2.16 -18.55
CA ALA A 45 -18.21 2.15 -18.16
C ALA A 45 -19.10 2.87 -19.20
N THR A 46 -18.63 4.02 -19.72
CA THR A 46 -19.34 4.77 -20.75
C THR A 46 -19.43 3.99 -22.07
N LEU A 47 -18.37 3.27 -22.43
CA LEU A 47 -18.33 2.46 -23.68
C LEU A 47 -19.21 1.22 -23.58
N SER A 48 -19.24 0.56 -22.44
CA SER A 48 -19.97 -0.69 -22.23
C SER A 48 -21.43 -0.47 -21.75
N GLY A 49 -21.70 0.66 -21.11
CA GLY A 49 -22.96 0.98 -20.41
C GLY A 49 -22.91 0.56 -18.95
N VAL A 50 -23.63 1.27 -18.06
CA VAL A 50 -23.67 0.98 -16.61
C VAL A 50 -24.89 0.13 -16.26
N HIS A 51 -26.07 0.63 -16.50
CA HIS A 51 -27.35 -0.08 -16.26
C HIS A 51 -27.78 -0.89 -17.46
N GLU A 52 -27.68 -0.29 -18.66
CA GLU A 52 -28.01 -0.94 -19.92
C GLU A 52 -26.77 -0.97 -20.82
N THR A 53 -26.59 -2.08 -21.49
CA THR A 53 -25.46 -2.26 -22.42
C THR A 53 -25.64 -1.40 -23.66
N THR A 54 -24.58 -0.67 -24.06
CA THR A 54 -24.62 0.18 -25.26
C THR A 54 -24.75 -0.65 -26.54
N ALA A 55 -25.32 -0.04 -27.61
CA ALA A 55 -25.43 -0.69 -28.90
C ALA A 55 -24.06 -1.14 -29.46
N ARG A 56 -23.00 -0.33 -29.23
CA ARG A 56 -21.63 -0.66 -29.62
C ARG A 56 -21.12 -1.88 -28.87
N PHE A 57 -21.37 -1.96 -27.57
CA PHE A 57 -20.98 -3.11 -26.76
C PHE A 57 -21.73 -4.38 -27.18
N LYS A 58 -23.05 -4.30 -27.39
CA LYS A 58 -23.86 -5.42 -27.90
C LYS A 58 -23.31 -5.96 -29.25
N LYS A 59 -22.86 -5.06 -30.14
CA LYS A 59 -22.20 -5.45 -31.39
C LYS A 59 -20.90 -6.20 -31.11
N ASN A 60 -20.07 -5.73 -30.20
CA ASN A 60 -18.80 -6.40 -29.83
C ASN A 60 -19.06 -7.77 -29.18
N VAL A 61 -20.08 -7.91 -28.32
CA VAL A 61 -20.48 -9.19 -27.74
C VAL A 61 -20.80 -10.22 -28.84
N ARG A 62 -21.44 -9.80 -29.92
CA ARG A 62 -21.75 -10.72 -31.08
C ARG A 62 -20.49 -11.07 -31.89
N LEU A 63 -19.59 -10.13 -32.11
CA LEU A 63 -18.41 -10.29 -32.94
C LEU A 63 -17.28 -11.10 -32.28
N TRP A 64 -17.14 -11.00 -30.98
CA TRP A 64 -16.07 -11.67 -30.29
C TRP A 64 -16.37 -13.16 -30.09
N GLU A 65 -15.42 -14.02 -30.41
CA GLU A 65 -15.51 -15.46 -30.13
C GLU A 65 -15.26 -15.72 -28.62
N LEU A 66 -15.93 -16.75 -28.09
CA LEU A 66 -15.78 -17.11 -26.67
C LEU A 66 -14.32 -17.43 -26.33
N LYS A 67 -13.63 -18.20 -27.19
CA LYS A 67 -12.20 -18.55 -26.97
C LYS A 67 -11.31 -17.30 -26.87
N LYS A 68 -11.50 -16.33 -27.77
CA LYS A 68 -10.73 -15.07 -27.76
C LYS A 68 -11.04 -14.25 -26.51
N THR A 69 -12.30 -14.18 -26.10
CA THR A 69 -12.71 -13.47 -24.89
C THR A 69 -12.03 -14.03 -23.65
N VAL A 70 -12.04 -15.36 -23.49
CA VAL A 70 -11.36 -16.03 -22.38
C VAL A 70 -9.83 -15.83 -22.46
N LEU A 71 -9.25 -15.91 -23.66
CA LEU A 71 -7.81 -15.68 -23.85
C LEU A 71 -7.39 -14.27 -23.45
N TYR A 72 -8.15 -13.23 -23.83
CA TYR A 72 -7.85 -11.86 -23.43
C TYR A 72 -8.02 -11.66 -21.92
N MET A 73 -9.05 -12.25 -21.31
CA MET A 73 -9.25 -12.16 -19.87
C MET A 73 -8.11 -12.81 -19.09
N VAL A 74 -7.78 -14.07 -19.39
CA VAL A 74 -6.71 -14.82 -18.70
C VAL A 74 -5.34 -14.25 -19.04
N GLY A 75 -5.10 -13.88 -20.30
CA GLY A 75 -3.85 -13.27 -20.74
C GLY A 75 -3.58 -11.92 -20.04
N SER A 76 -4.59 -11.06 -19.94
CA SER A 76 -4.46 -9.80 -19.19
C SER A 76 -4.18 -10.02 -17.72
N PHE A 77 -4.84 -11.00 -17.10
CA PHE A 77 -4.57 -11.38 -15.72
C PHE A 77 -3.15 -11.89 -15.51
N ALA A 78 -2.67 -12.77 -16.40
CA ALA A 78 -1.29 -13.27 -16.36
C ALA A 78 -0.26 -12.14 -16.53
N LEU A 79 -0.53 -11.18 -17.44
CA LEU A 79 0.32 -10.01 -17.62
C LEU A 79 0.31 -9.07 -16.40
N LEU A 80 -0.81 -8.91 -15.72
CA LEU A 80 -0.89 -8.17 -14.46
C LEU A 80 -0.04 -8.82 -13.38
N LEU A 81 -0.11 -10.15 -13.23
CA LEU A 81 0.75 -10.88 -12.30
C LEU A 81 2.23 -10.71 -12.64
N LEU A 82 2.57 -10.80 -13.92
CA LEU A 82 3.94 -10.59 -14.38
C LEU A 82 4.45 -9.17 -14.07
N LEU A 83 3.64 -8.15 -14.32
CA LEU A 83 3.98 -6.77 -13.97
C LEU A 83 4.21 -6.62 -12.46
N GLY A 84 3.36 -7.22 -11.61
CA GLY A 84 3.51 -7.17 -10.17
C GLY A 84 4.78 -7.89 -9.65
N LEU A 85 5.30 -8.88 -10.38
CA LEU A 85 6.54 -9.57 -10.03
C LEU A 85 7.80 -8.83 -10.52
N VAL A 86 7.71 -8.11 -11.63
CA VAL A 86 8.87 -7.49 -12.29
C VAL A 86 9.07 -6.03 -11.86
N LEU A 87 7.99 -5.28 -11.64
CA LEU A 87 8.08 -3.86 -11.36
C LEU A 87 8.21 -3.60 -9.85
N HIS A 88 9.18 -2.76 -9.49
CA HIS A 88 9.42 -2.35 -8.12
C HIS A 88 8.94 -0.92 -7.88
N PHE A 89 8.48 -0.66 -6.65
CA PHE A 89 7.90 0.64 -6.27
C PHE A 89 8.90 1.81 -6.43
N GLU A 90 10.19 1.58 -6.19
CA GLU A 90 11.22 2.62 -6.24
C GLU A 90 11.78 2.87 -7.65
N GLU A 91 11.31 2.13 -8.64
CA GLU A 91 11.81 2.24 -10.01
C GLU A 91 11.00 3.27 -10.82
N ARG A 92 11.70 4.17 -11.49
CA ARG A 92 11.07 5.19 -12.36
C ARG A 92 10.24 4.57 -13.49
N ILE A 93 10.64 3.44 -14.02
CA ILE A 93 9.94 2.73 -15.09
C ILE A 93 8.53 2.28 -14.68
N THR A 94 8.32 2.00 -13.38
CA THR A 94 7.02 1.66 -12.82
C THR A 94 6.02 2.80 -12.99
N TYR A 95 6.46 4.05 -12.81
CA TYR A 95 5.63 5.25 -12.94
C TYR A 95 5.44 5.70 -14.38
N LEU A 96 6.45 5.52 -15.23
CA LEU A 96 6.37 5.89 -16.64
C LEU A 96 5.48 4.94 -17.45
N PHE A 97 5.61 3.63 -17.22
CA PHE A 97 4.96 2.62 -18.05
C PHE A 97 4.19 1.57 -17.23
N GLY A 98 4.69 1.17 -16.06
CA GLY A 98 4.16 0.07 -15.29
C GLY A 98 2.70 0.23 -14.90
N PHE A 99 2.35 1.33 -14.25
CA PHE A 99 0.98 1.60 -13.81
C PHE A 99 0.01 1.81 -14.98
N VAL A 100 0.48 2.40 -16.09
CA VAL A 100 -0.36 2.57 -17.29
C VAL A 100 -0.67 1.23 -17.93
N LEU A 101 0.34 0.38 -18.10
CA LEU A 101 0.16 -0.97 -18.63
C LEU A 101 -0.75 -1.80 -17.73
N ALA A 102 -0.56 -1.71 -16.40
CA ALA A 102 -1.44 -2.38 -15.44
C ALA A 102 -2.89 -1.90 -15.58
N SER A 103 -3.11 -0.60 -15.72
CA SER A 103 -4.45 -0.03 -15.93
C SER A 103 -5.08 -0.50 -17.23
N LEU A 104 -4.31 -0.56 -18.31
CA LEU A 104 -4.80 -1.04 -19.62
C LEU A 104 -5.13 -2.54 -19.57
N PHE A 105 -4.27 -3.37 -18.97
CA PHE A 105 -4.56 -4.81 -18.84
C PHE A 105 -5.77 -5.05 -17.94
N THR A 106 -5.93 -4.28 -16.87
CA THR A 106 -7.14 -4.32 -16.03
C THR A 106 -8.38 -3.95 -16.84
N ALA A 107 -8.31 -2.90 -17.65
CA ALA A 107 -9.44 -2.50 -18.52
C ALA A 107 -9.81 -3.59 -19.52
N VAL A 108 -8.81 -4.24 -20.16
CA VAL A 108 -9.04 -5.36 -21.10
C VAL A 108 -9.64 -6.56 -20.36
N MET A 109 -9.16 -6.86 -19.16
CA MET A 109 -9.68 -7.96 -18.33
C MET A 109 -11.15 -7.72 -17.96
N ILE A 110 -11.49 -6.53 -17.46
CA ILE A 110 -12.87 -6.15 -17.09
C ILE A 110 -13.77 -6.18 -18.32
N TYR A 111 -13.34 -5.62 -19.45
CA TYR A 111 -14.11 -5.60 -20.68
C TYR A 111 -14.39 -7.01 -21.19
N SER A 112 -13.39 -7.88 -21.17
CA SER A 112 -13.51 -9.28 -21.57
C SER A 112 -14.42 -10.08 -20.64
N ALA A 113 -14.29 -9.88 -19.32
CA ALA A 113 -15.15 -10.49 -18.32
C ALA A 113 -16.62 -10.09 -18.53
N ARG A 114 -16.87 -8.80 -18.82
CA ARG A 114 -18.22 -8.31 -19.12
C ARG A 114 -18.80 -8.89 -20.41
N ILE A 115 -18.00 -9.06 -21.48
CA ILE A 115 -18.42 -9.76 -22.69
C ILE A 115 -18.76 -11.23 -22.37
N LEU A 116 -17.95 -11.88 -21.54
CA LEU A 116 -18.16 -13.28 -21.14
C LEU A 116 -19.48 -13.45 -20.37
N HIS A 117 -19.77 -12.53 -19.44
CA HIS A 117 -21.02 -12.51 -18.70
C HIS A 117 -22.25 -12.39 -19.63
N GLU A 118 -22.21 -11.49 -20.60
CA GLU A 118 -23.31 -11.32 -21.58
C GLU A 118 -23.47 -12.53 -22.53
N LYS A 119 -22.38 -13.28 -22.77
CA LYS A 119 -22.42 -14.49 -23.61
C LYS A 119 -22.92 -15.74 -22.92
N LEU A 120 -22.89 -15.76 -21.60
CA LEU A 120 -23.27 -16.91 -20.79
C LEU A 120 -24.47 -16.58 -19.88
N PRO A 121 -25.59 -16.09 -20.44
CA PRO A 121 -26.76 -15.80 -19.63
C PRO A 121 -27.28 -17.10 -19.00
N GLY A 122 -27.53 -17.06 -17.69
CA GLY A 122 -28.04 -18.23 -16.93
C GLY A 122 -27.00 -19.12 -16.28
N LYS A 123 -25.68 -18.85 -16.43
CA LYS A 123 -24.69 -19.40 -15.53
C LYS A 123 -24.55 -18.47 -14.33
N SER A 124 -25.01 -18.93 -13.16
CA SER A 124 -24.75 -18.24 -11.90
C SER A 124 -23.25 -18.21 -11.62
N GLU A 125 -22.76 -17.07 -11.20
CA GLU A 125 -21.38 -16.97 -10.73
C GLU A 125 -21.17 -17.87 -9.49
N PRO A 126 -20.00 -18.45 -9.30
CA PRO A 126 -19.69 -19.17 -8.06
C PRO A 126 -19.90 -18.26 -6.85
N ALA A 127 -20.65 -18.72 -5.86
CA ALA A 127 -21.02 -17.91 -4.68
C ALA A 127 -19.80 -17.27 -3.98
N PHE A 128 -18.65 -17.97 -3.99
CA PHE A 128 -17.41 -17.44 -3.44
C PHE A 128 -16.89 -16.23 -4.22
N ILE A 129 -16.98 -16.23 -5.56
CA ILE A 129 -16.54 -15.11 -6.40
C ILE A 129 -17.47 -13.90 -6.20
N SER A 130 -18.79 -14.12 -6.16
CA SER A 130 -19.76 -13.06 -5.87
C SER A 130 -19.50 -12.45 -4.49
N TYR A 131 -19.29 -13.28 -3.47
CA TYR A 131 -18.95 -12.82 -2.13
C TYR A 131 -17.67 -11.96 -2.10
N LEU A 132 -16.57 -12.42 -2.74
CA LEU A 132 -15.34 -11.63 -2.82
C LEU A 132 -15.52 -10.32 -3.59
N ALA A 133 -16.33 -10.32 -4.65
CA ALA A 133 -16.64 -9.11 -5.40
C ALA A 133 -17.39 -8.09 -4.53
N GLU A 134 -18.38 -8.54 -3.76
CA GLU A 134 -19.17 -7.69 -2.86
C GLU A 134 -18.31 -7.01 -1.79
N ILE A 135 -17.41 -7.74 -1.13
CA ILE A 135 -16.57 -7.20 -0.06
C ILE A 135 -15.26 -6.56 -0.55
N SER A 136 -14.96 -6.62 -1.86
CA SER A 136 -13.64 -6.23 -2.43
C SER A 136 -13.22 -4.80 -2.09
N TYR A 137 -14.15 -3.85 -2.14
CA TYR A 137 -13.87 -2.47 -1.79
C TYR A 137 -13.53 -2.30 -0.31
N SER A 138 -14.27 -2.96 0.56
CA SER A 138 -14.01 -2.91 2.00
C SER A 138 -12.68 -3.62 2.35
N VAL A 139 -12.33 -4.72 1.66
CA VAL A 139 -11.00 -5.35 1.79
C VAL A 139 -9.89 -4.36 1.41
N TYR A 140 -10.08 -3.63 0.29
CA TYR A 140 -9.14 -2.59 -0.13
C TYR A 140 -8.95 -1.51 0.95
N LEU A 141 -9.99 -1.11 1.66
CA LEU A 141 -9.88 -0.10 2.72
C LEU A 141 -9.13 -0.62 3.95
N PHE A 142 -9.36 -1.87 4.35
CA PHE A 142 -8.80 -2.41 5.61
C PHE A 142 -7.41 -3.01 5.46
N HIS A 143 -7.03 -3.55 4.29
CA HIS A 143 -5.78 -4.31 4.16
C HIS A 143 -4.53 -3.48 4.46
N TRP A 144 -4.46 -2.25 4.00
CA TRP A 144 -3.26 -1.43 4.13
C TRP A 144 -2.98 -0.98 5.58
N PRO A 145 -3.93 -0.41 6.33
CA PRO A 145 -3.73 -0.08 7.74
C PRO A 145 -3.35 -1.31 8.58
N LEU A 146 -4.02 -2.43 8.35
CA LEU A 146 -3.72 -3.68 9.07
C LEU A 146 -2.32 -4.20 8.75
N TYR A 147 -1.91 -4.16 7.48
CA TYR A 147 -0.57 -4.56 7.08
C TYR A 147 0.51 -3.71 7.75
N ILE A 148 0.36 -2.40 7.78
CA ILE A 148 1.32 -1.51 8.46
C ILE A 148 1.44 -1.87 9.95
N ILE A 149 0.30 -2.10 10.63
CA ILE A 149 0.31 -2.47 12.05
C ILE A 149 1.03 -3.82 12.25
N PHE A 150 0.64 -4.85 11.51
CA PHE A 150 1.19 -6.19 11.73
C PHE A 150 2.63 -6.35 11.24
N SER A 151 3.04 -5.63 10.20
CA SER A 151 4.43 -5.65 9.74
C SER A 151 5.42 -5.09 10.78
N GLN A 152 4.95 -4.27 11.72
CA GLN A 152 5.76 -3.76 12.83
C GLN A 152 5.73 -4.67 14.06
N LEU A 153 4.69 -5.51 14.19
CA LEU A 153 4.48 -6.37 15.37
C LEU A 153 5.01 -7.80 15.19
N THR A 154 5.07 -8.28 13.94
CA THR A 154 5.39 -9.67 13.62
C THR A 154 6.30 -9.78 12.40
N ASN A 155 6.70 -11.02 12.07
CA ASN A 155 7.42 -11.26 10.82
C ASN A 155 6.49 -11.10 9.59
N ASN A 156 7.07 -10.86 8.41
CA ASN A 156 6.32 -10.57 7.19
C ASN A 156 5.27 -11.63 6.81
N ILE A 157 5.57 -12.91 7.02
CA ILE A 157 4.65 -14.00 6.67
C ILE A 157 3.42 -13.97 7.57
N ILE A 158 3.60 -13.87 8.89
CA ILE A 158 2.50 -13.77 9.86
C ILE A 158 1.72 -12.48 9.65
N ALA A 159 2.40 -11.36 9.38
CA ALA A 159 1.76 -10.08 9.06
C ALA A 159 0.81 -10.19 7.86
N VAL A 160 1.24 -10.83 6.77
CA VAL A 160 0.39 -11.05 5.57
C VAL A 160 -0.81 -11.93 5.90
N ILE A 161 -0.62 -13.02 6.63
CA ILE A 161 -1.72 -13.93 7.00
C ILE A 161 -2.74 -13.21 7.88
N LEU A 162 -2.30 -12.54 8.95
CA LEU A 162 -3.18 -11.80 9.85
C LEU A 162 -3.91 -10.66 9.13
N THR A 163 -3.19 -9.91 8.29
CA THR A 163 -3.80 -8.85 7.46
C THR A 163 -4.88 -9.41 6.57
N THR A 164 -4.63 -10.52 5.88
CA THR A 164 -5.59 -11.13 4.96
C THR A 164 -6.86 -11.57 5.72
N ILE A 165 -6.69 -12.31 6.81
CA ILE A 165 -7.83 -12.82 7.59
C ILE A 165 -8.65 -11.66 8.17
N LEU A 166 -8.01 -10.71 8.85
CA LEU A 166 -8.71 -9.60 9.48
C LEU A 166 -9.31 -8.62 8.48
N SER A 167 -8.67 -8.40 7.33
CA SER A 167 -9.25 -7.60 6.26
C SER A 167 -10.54 -8.21 5.73
N ILE A 168 -10.60 -9.53 5.53
CA ILE A 168 -11.82 -10.23 5.10
C ILE A 168 -12.90 -10.12 6.19
N VAL A 169 -12.57 -10.33 7.46
CA VAL A 169 -13.52 -10.23 8.57
C VAL A 169 -14.10 -8.82 8.67
N PHE A 170 -13.25 -7.80 8.71
CA PHE A 170 -13.71 -6.41 8.80
C PHE A 170 -14.46 -5.95 7.55
N ALA A 171 -14.05 -6.39 6.37
CA ALA A 171 -14.74 -6.12 5.12
C ALA A 171 -16.14 -6.74 5.11
N THR A 172 -16.29 -7.98 5.58
CA THR A 172 -17.59 -8.65 5.70
C THR A 172 -18.51 -7.90 6.66
N LEU A 173 -18.00 -7.52 7.83
CA LEU A 173 -18.77 -6.73 8.80
C LEU A 173 -19.15 -5.35 8.23
N SER A 174 -18.23 -4.70 7.52
CA SER A 174 -18.48 -3.42 6.88
C SER A 174 -19.60 -3.53 5.84
N TYR A 175 -19.46 -4.44 4.90
CA TYR A 175 -20.39 -4.58 3.78
C TYR A 175 -21.79 -5.02 4.20
N TYR A 176 -21.89 -6.02 5.10
CA TYR A 176 -23.19 -6.59 5.48
C TYR A 176 -23.88 -5.88 6.65
N ILE A 177 -23.14 -5.11 7.46
CA ILE A 177 -23.70 -4.45 8.65
C ILE A 177 -23.54 -2.94 8.56
N ILE A 178 -22.32 -2.42 8.39
CA ILE A 178 -22.05 -0.98 8.51
C ILE A 178 -22.61 -0.20 7.31
N GLU A 179 -22.36 -0.66 6.09
CA GLU A 179 -22.84 0.03 4.89
C GLU A 179 -24.38 0.07 4.79
N PRO A 180 -25.12 -1.04 5.00
CA PRO A 180 -26.58 -0.99 5.07
C PRO A 180 -27.11 -0.07 6.18
N PHE A 181 -26.47 -0.11 7.36
CA PHE A 181 -26.82 0.77 8.47
C PHE A 181 -26.67 2.26 8.11
N ILE A 182 -25.54 2.66 7.50
CA ILE A 182 -25.31 4.04 7.04
C ILE A 182 -26.32 4.42 5.98
N ALA A 183 -26.67 3.49 5.08
CA ALA A 183 -27.70 3.69 4.05
C ALA A 183 -29.14 3.67 4.59
N GLY A 184 -29.35 3.48 5.91
CA GLY A 184 -30.68 3.40 6.54
C GLY A 184 -31.43 2.11 6.22
N ARG A 185 -30.74 1.04 5.85
CA ARG A 185 -31.27 -0.30 5.57
C ARG A 185 -30.92 -1.26 6.69
N LYS A 186 -31.67 -2.37 6.77
CA LYS A 186 -31.33 -3.47 7.67
C LYS A 186 -30.10 -4.22 7.15
N GLY A 187 -29.16 -4.50 8.02
CA GLY A 187 -28.03 -5.38 7.71
C GLY A 187 -28.50 -6.84 7.77
N SER A 188 -27.92 -7.69 6.93
CA SER A 188 -28.13 -9.14 6.99
C SER A 188 -26.80 -9.83 6.87
N LEU A 189 -26.41 -10.61 7.89
CA LEU A 189 -25.16 -11.37 7.92
C LEU A 189 -25.49 -12.84 8.07
N PHE A 190 -25.15 -13.66 7.07
CA PHE A 190 -25.40 -15.12 7.06
C PHE A 190 -26.87 -15.51 7.36
N GLY A 191 -27.84 -14.71 6.90
CA GLY A 191 -29.28 -14.96 7.13
C GLY A 191 -29.82 -14.46 8.46
N ILE A 192 -29.00 -13.77 9.27
CA ILE A 192 -29.43 -13.10 10.50
C ILE A 192 -29.65 -11.63 10.19
N ASP A 193 -30.90 -11.21 10.30
CA ASP A 193 -31.26 -9.80 10.09
C ASP A 193 -30.90 -8.97 11.34
N LEU A 194 -30.02 -8.01 11.17
CA LEU A 194 -29.58 -7.09 12.21
C LEU A 194 -30.20 -5.72 11.95
N ASP A 195 -31.21 -5.36 12.75
CA ASP A 195 -31.83 -4.03 12.69
C ASP A 195 -31.15 -3.09 13.69
N LEU A 196 -30.13 -2.38 13.23
CA LEU A 196 -29.46 -1.33 14.01
C LEU A 196 -30.10 0.06 13.85
N THR A 197 -31.16 0.17 13.06
CA THR A 197 -31.84 1.44 12.76
C THR A 197 -32.27 2.22 14.02
N PRO A 198 -32.80 1.57 15.09
CA PRO A 198 -33.17 2.27 16.33
C PRO A 198 -31.99 2.97 17.02
N TYR A 199 -30.77 2.44 16.85
CA TYR A 199 -29.55 2.95 17.49
C TYR A 199 -28.76 3.93 16.63
N ARG A 200 -29.31 4.36 15.48
CA ARG A 200 -28.60 5.17 14.48
C ARG A 200 -27.98 6.43 15.06
N HIS A 201 -28.70 7.16 15.91
CA HIS A 201 -28.18 8.39 16.51
C HIS A 201 -27.00 8.10 17.47
N ILE A 202 -27.10 7.06 18.29
CA ILE A 202 -26.04 6.67 19.23
C ILE A 202 -24.78 6.29 18.45
N VAL A 203 -24.92 5.45 17.44
CA VAL A 203 -23.80 5.01 16.59
C VAL A 203 -23.16 6.20 15.88
N LEU A 204 -23.96 7.12 15.32
CA LEU A 204 -23.44 8.34 14.68
C LEU A 204 -22.66 9.22 15.67
N TYR A 205 -23.13 9.40 16.90
CA TYR A 205 -22.40 10.16 17.91
C TYR A 205 -21.07 9.49 18.30
N ILE A 206 -21.06 8.16 18.46
CA ILE A 206 -19.83 7.40 18.74
C ILE A 206 -18.83 7.57 17.60
N PHE A 207 -19.26 7.37 16.33
CA PHE A 207 -18.37 7.53 15.18
C PHE A 207 -17.88 8.98 15.02
N SER A 208 -18.72 9.97 15.24
CA SER A 208 -18.33 11.38 15.21
C SER A 208 -17.29 11.69 16.29
N GLY A 209 -17.50 11.17 17.50
CA GLY A 209 -16.53 11.32 18.61
C GLY A 209 -15.20 10.66 18.31
N LEU A 210 -15.20 9.43 17.81
CA LEU A 210 -13.97 8.73 17.41
C LEU A 210 -13.25 9.46 16.26
N THR A 211 -13.99 9.95 15.28
CA THR A 211 -13.41 10.72 14.17
C THR A 211 -12.77 12.01 14.70
N LEU A 212 -13.43 12.73 15.58
CA LEU A 212 -12.90 13.93 16.20
C LEU A 212 -11.61 13.63 16.98
N ILE A 213 -11.61 12.57 17.79
CA ILE A 213 -10.42 12.13 18.55
C ILE A 213 -9.27 11.79 17.61
N THR A 214 -9.55 11.04 16.53
CA THR A 214 -8.54 10.66 15.52
C THR A 214 -7.94 11.89 14.83
N VAL A 215 -8.78 12.85 14.46
CA VAL A 215 -8.32 14.12 13.86
C VAL A 215 -7.47 14.90 14.85
N LEU A 216 -7.89 15.01 16.11
CA LEU A 216 -7.11 15.70 17.15
C LEU A 216 -5.75 15.02 17.37
N ILE A 217 -5.72 13.68 17.51
CA ILE A 217 -4.46 12.93 17.63
C ILE A 217 -3.58 13.18 16.41
N SER A 218 -4.12 13.14 15.20
CA SER A 218 -3.37 13.35 13.96
C SER A 218 -2.79 14.77 13.86
N LEU A 219 -3.50 15.78 14.33
CA LEU A 219 -3.04 17.17 14.33
C LEU A 219 -1.94 17.45 15.36
N PHE A 220 -2.00 16.77 16.51
CA PHE A 220 -1.06 16.99 17.62
C PHE A 220 0.03 15.92 17.70
N ALA A 221 -0.06 14.84 16.95
CA ALA A 221 0.97 13.81 16.91
C ALA A 221 2.25 14.38 16.27
N PRO A 222 3.42 14.22 16.89
CA PRO A 222 4.67 14.64 16.29
C PRO A 222 4.93 13.80 15.03
N ALA A 223 5.39 14.47 13.97
CA ALA A 223 5.69 13.82 12.68
C ALA A 223 6.78 12.72 12.81
N VAL A 224 7.64 12.85 13.81
CA VAL A 224 8.68 11.86 14.14
C VAL A 224 8.67 11.68 15.65
N GLY A 225 8.57 10.45 16.11
CA GLY A 225 8.60 10.11 17.53
C GLY A 225 9.93 10.52 18.20
N ASN A 226 9.92 10.80 19.50
CA ASN A 226 11.15 11.14 20.23
C ASN A 226 12.20 10.03 20.13
N PHE A 227 11.77 8.77 20.08
CA PHE A 227 12.65 7.62 19.87
C PHE A 227 13.38 7.67 18.52
N GLU A 228 12.67 7.98 17.44
CA GLU A 228 13.24 8.07 16.09
C GLU A 228 14.16 9.28 15.96
N LYS A 229 13.81 10.41 16.60
CA LYS A 229 14.68 11.60 16.66
C LYS A 229 15.99 11.29 17.37
N ASP A 230 15.94 10.58 18.50
CA ASP A 230 17.12 10.17 19.23
C ASP A 230 17.99 9.19 18.44
N LEU A 231 17.37 8.24 17.74
CA LEU A 231 18.08 7.30 16.85
C LEU A 231 18.81 8.01 15.71
N VAL A 232 18.13 8.94 15.04
CA VAL A 232 18.73 9.72 13.94
C VAL A 232 19.86 10.60 14.48
N ALA A 233 19.66 11.29 15.60
CA ALA A 233 20.67 12.13 16.21
C ALA A 233 21.91 11.33 16.62
N LYS A 234 21.74 10.16 17.26
CA LYS A 234 22.83 9.27 17.66
C LYS A 234 23.52 8.65 16.45
N GLY A 235 22.77 8.23 15.44
CA GLY A 235 23.34 7.73 14.16
C GLY A 235 24.19 8.79 13.45
N LEU A 236 23.72 10.03 13.42
CA LEU A 236 24.44 11.14 12.81
C LEU A 236 25.73 11.48 13.58
N SER A 237 25.67 11.54 14.91
CA SER A 237 26.83 11.79 15.76
C SER A 237 27.88 10.69 15.62
N GLN A 238 27.46 9.42 15.51
CA GLN A 238 28.36 8.29 15.29
C GLN A 238 29.01 8.34 13.90
N ALA A 239 28.24 8.69 12.85
CA ALA A 239 28.77 8.88 11.50
C ALA A 239 29.85 9.98 11.47
N GLN A 240 29.61 11.09 12.16
CA GLN A 240 30.59 12.18 12.31
C GLN A 240 31.84 11.72 13.05
N THR A 241 31.69 10.94 14.12
CA THR A 241 32.83 10.39 14.88
C THR A 241 33.65 9.43 14.02
N LYS A 242 33.00 8.53 13.28
CA LYS A 242 33.68 7.63 12.32
C LYS A 242 34.43 8.41 11.25
N MET A 243 33.83 9.45 10.67
CA MET A 243 34.49 10.31 9.69
C MET A 243 35.73 11.01 10.28
N LYS A 244 35.65 11.53 11.50
CA LYS A 244 36.78 12.13 12.20
C LYS A 244 37.89 11.12 12.44
N LEU A 245 37.56 9.93 12.97
CA LEU A 245 38.55 8.84 13.20
C LEU A 245 39.20 8.39 11.90
N THR A 246 38.43 8.23 10.82
CA THR A 246 38.98 7.87 9.52
C THR A 246 39.95 8.93 9.00
N ARG A 247 39.60 10.20 9.16
CA ARG A 247 40.44 11.34 8.80
C ARG A 247 41.72 11.39 9.64
N THR A 248 41.59 11.25 10.96
CA THR A 248 42.74 11.23 11.89
C THR A 248 43.64 10.02 11.62
N ASN A 249 43.09 8.84 11.33
CA ASN A 249 43.85 7.65 10.95
C ASN A 249 44.55 7.84 9.59
N ALA A 250 43.94 8.50 8.63
CA ALA A 250 44.54 8.83 7.35
C ALA A 250 45.70 9.85 7.51
N GLU A 251 45.54 10.84 8.41
CA GLU A 251 46.57 11.82 8.75
C GLU A 251 47.72 11.18 9.53
N ASN A 252 47.44 10.19 10.43
CA ASN A 252 48.42 9.48 11.23
C ASN A 252 49.04 8.24 10.56
N SER A 253 48.54 7.83 9.41
CA SER A 253 49.04 6.66 8.66
C SER A 253 50.46 6.86 8.09
N GLN A 254 51.08 8.02 8.27
CA GLN A 254 52.51 8.26 8.01
C GLN A 254 53.45 7.96 9.18
N ALA A 255 52.93 7.60 10.35
CA ALA A 255 53.75 7.32 11.55
C ALA A 255 53.33 6.02 12.22
N THR A 256 53.98 4.95 11.85
CA THR A 256 54.34 3.74 12.61
C THR A 256 53.73 3.44 13.97
N SER A 257 53.40 2.13 14.13
CA SER A 257 53.15 1.35 15.33
C SER A 257 51.77 1.49 15.98
N PHE A 258 50.95 0.52 15.63
CA PHE A 258 49.74 0.21 16.36
C PHE A 258 50.04 -0.32 17.76
N GLY A 259 49.98 0.53 18.77
CA GLY A 259 49.79 0.08 20.14
C GLY A 259 48.35 -0.41 20.28
N VAL A 260 48.14 -1.71 20.34
CA VAL A 260 46.82 -2.29 20.62
C VAL A 260 46.50 -2.02 22.10
N ASN A 261 45.81 -0.96 22.40
CA ASN A 261 45.24 -0.79 23.72
C ASN A 261 44.10 -1.83 23.85
N LYS A 262 44.20 -2.65 24.89
CA LYS A 262 43.14 -3.61 25.25
C LYS A 262 41.86 -2.83 25.59
N GLY A 263 40.90 -2.85 24.70
CA GLY A 263 39.57 -2.23 24.87
C GLY A 263 38.47 -3.20 24.49
N VAL A 264 37.25 -2.91 24.96
CA VAL A 264 36.05 -3.66 24.59
C VAL A 264 35.40 -2.99 23.38
N VAL A 265 35.11 -3.77 22.33
CA VAL A 265 34.37 -3.30 21.17
C VAL A 265 32.99 -3.94 21.21
N ILE A 266 31.95 -3.10 21.24
CA ILE A 266 30.56 -3.55 21.20
C ILE A 266 30.01 -3.28 19.81
N LEU A 267 29.64 -4.35 19.10
CA LEU A 267 28.95 -4.29 17.83
C LEU A 267 27.45 -4.46 18.09
N GLY A 268 26.64 -3.54 17.60
CA GLY A 268 25.21 -3.58 17.90
C GLY A 268 24.34 -2.93 16.85
N ASP A 269 23.05 -3.02 17.08
CA ASP A 269 21.96 -2.41 16.30
C ASP A 269 21.45 -1.10 16.95
N SER A 270 20.21 -0.76 16.67
CA SER A 270 19.53 0.41 17.21
C SER A 270 19.41 0.43 18.75
N VAL A 271 19.39 -0.75 19.40
CA VAL A 271 19.29 -0.87 20.86
C VAL A 271 20.64 -0.50 21.49
N ALA A 272 21.74 -1.05 20.96
CA ALA A 272 23.09 -0.69 21.42
C ALA A 272 23.41 0.80 21.17
N LEU A 273 22.94 1.34 20.05
CA LEU A 273 23.07 2.76 19.72
C LEU A 273 22.32 3.66 20.73
N ARG A 274 21.14 3.27 21.17
CA ARG A 274 20.35 4.01 22.17
C ARG A 274 20.99 3.97 23.54
N SER A 275 21.58 2.84 23.91
CA SER A 275 22.21 2.61 25.21
C SER A 275 23.67 3.08 25.27
N LYS A 276 24.19 3.71 24.22
CA LYS A 276 25.58 4.09 24.06
C LYS A 276 26.11 4.90 25.25
N ASP A 277 25.40 5.95 25.64
CA ASP A 277 25.84 6.85 26.70
C ASP A 277 25.93 6.14 28.08
N GLN A 278 25.00 5.17 28.32
CA GLN A 278 25.01 4.37 29.55
C GLN A 278 26.16 3.36 29.56
N ILE A 279 26.45 2.75 28.41
CA ILE A 279 27.56 1.78 28.27
C ILE A 279 28.90 2.49 28.41
N GLU A 280 29.08 3.64 27.75
CA GLU A 280 30.33 4.44 27.83
C GLU A 280 30.56 5.00 29.23
N SER A 281 29.50 5.27 30.00
CA SER A 281 29.65 5.69 31.41
C SER A 281 29.94 4.53 32.36
N SER A 282 29.69 3.30 31.98
CA SER A 282 29.84 2.11 32.84
C SER A 282 31.08 1.27 32.56
N ILE A 283 31.71 1.44 31.39
CA ILE A 283 32.86 0.63 30.96
C ILE A 283 33.96 1.55 30.41
N ASP A 284 35.12 1.55 31.06
CA ASP A 284 36.27 2.30 30.59
C ASP A 284 36.85 1.66 29.30
N ASN A 285 37.30 2.48 28.37
CA ASN A 285 37.89 2.07 27.08
C ASN A 285 36.98 1.19 26.20
N VAL A 286 35.68 1.50 26.15
CA VAL A 286 34.74 0.84 25.26
C VAL A 286 34.60 1.61 23.95
N ALA A 287 34.66 0.90 22.83
CA ALA A 287 34.29 1.41 21.51
C ALA A 287 32.97 0.77 21.07
N ILE A 288 31.97 1.60 20.76
CA ILE A 288 30.64 1.13 20.35
C ILE A 288 30.46 1.41 18.86
N ASP A 289 30.33 0.36 18.07
CA ASP A 289 29.96 0.40 16.66
C ASP A 289 28.55 -0.16 16.48
N ALA A 290 27.57 0.71 16.59
CA ALA A 290 26.15 0.37 16.45
C ALA A 290 25.53 1.15 15.28
N VAL A 291 24.74 0.45 14.44
CA VAL A 291 24.07 1.01 13.26
C VAL A 291 22.63 0.54 13.25
N VAL A 292 21.70 1.46 12.94
CA VAL A 292 20.27 1.11 12.80
C VAL A 292 20.10 0.02 11.74
N SER A 293 19.35 -1.01 12.08
CA SER A 293 19.07 -2.16 11.19
C SER A 293 20.30 -2.95 10.74
N ARG A 294 21.37 -3.02 11.54
CA ARG A 294 22.52 -3.86 11.24
C ARG A 294 22.13 -5.33 11.21
N ASN A 295 22.40 -5.99 10.08
CA ASN A 295 22.30 -7.44 9.95
C ASN A 295 23.68 -8.06 10.29
N LEU A 296 23.73 -9.03 11.21
CA LEU A 296 24.97 -9.71 11.62
C LEU A 296 25.52 -10.68 10.56
N SER A 297 24.81 -10.83 9.42
CA SER A 297 25.15 -11.72 8.32
C SER A 297 25.96 -11.06 7.19
N THR A 298 26.44 -9.84 7.38
CA THR A 298 27.29 -9.12 6.41
C THR A 298 28.63 -8.76 7.01
#